data_f868d053d3ffdb9e246a0c43d3de1da6
#
_entry.id   f868d053d3ffdb9e246a0c43d3de1da6
#
_cell.length_a   1.000
_cell.length_b   1.000
_cell.length_c   1.000
_cell.angle_alpha   90.00
_cell.angle_beta   90.00
_cell.angle_gamma   90.00
#
_symmetry.space_group_name_H-M   'P 1'
#
loop_
_entity.id
_entity.type
_entity.pdbx_description
1 polymer ?
#
loop_
_entity_poly.entity_id
_entity_poly.type
_entity_poly.pdbx_seq_one_letter_code
_entity_poly.pdbx_strand_id
1 'polypeptide(L)'
;KKLKIPIPPLSVQSQIVQILDTFTELTAELTAELTAELSMRQKQYQYYRDFLLSEHELAKVGFEWKSLDQISENLNPMRKPIKGGLREFGNIPYYGASGVVDYVKDYIFDDDLLLISEDGANLLARNTPIAFSVSGKCWVNNHAHVLKFKTYEERRFVEFYLNHIDLNPYISGAAQPKLNKKNLNSIKIPIPPLSVQSQIVAILDTFDTLVNSISDGLPKEIQLRQKQYEYYRELLLAF
;
A
#
# COMPACT_ATOMS: atom_id res chain seq x y z
N LYS A 1 24.30 28.30 -29.28
CA LYS A 1 25.48 27.44 -29.03
C LYS A 1 25.31 26.21 -29.89
N LYS A 2 26.34 25.83 -30.70
CA LYS A 2 26.32 24.57 -31.47
C LYS A 2 26.61 23.42 -30.50
N LEU A 3 25.74 22.40 -30.49
CA LEU A 3 25.95 21.18 -29.71
C LEU A 3 27.05 20.37 -30.41
N LYS A 4 28.09 19.96 -29.69
CA LYS A 4 29.10 19.05 -30.20
C LYS A 4 28.72 17.62 -29.82
N ILE A 5 28.59 16.74 -30.81
CA ILE A 5 28.25 15.34 -30.60
C ILE A 5 29.49 14.53 -30.96
N PRO A 6 29.97 13.61 -30.08
CA PRO A 6 31.05 12.69 -30.45
C PRO A 6 30.57 11.69 -31.52
N ILE A 7 31.35 11.49 -32.55
CA ILE A 7 31.02 10.59 -33.69
C ILE A 7 32.09 9.52 -33.79
N PRO A 8 31.85 8.31 -33.24
CA PRO A 8 32.78 7.19 -33.37
C PRO A 8 32.80 6.64 -34.82
N PRO A 9 33.75 5.77 -35.19
CA PRO A 9 33.78 5.11 -36.50
C PRO A 9 32.47 4.40 -36.82
N LEU A 10 32.08 4.35 -38.10
CA LEU A 10 30.81 3.77 -38.55
C LEU A 10 30.62 2.31 -38.10
N SER A 11 31.68 1.50 -38.04
CA SER A 11 31.58 0.14 -37.50
C SER A 11 31.18 0.09 -36.05
N VAL A 12 31.67 1.02 -35.24
CA VAL A 12 31.30 1.15 -33.82
C VAL A 12 29.86 1.65 -33.68
N GLN A 13 29.47 2.63 -34.50
CA GLN A 13 28.07 3.12 -34.52
C GLN A 13 27.10 1.96 -34.85
N SER A 14 27.41 1.14 -35.87
CA SER A 14 26.56 -0.01 -36.22
C SER A 14 26.45 -1.04 -35.10
N GLN A 15 27.55 -1.33 -34.40
CA GLN A 15 27.54 -2.24 -33.26
C GLN A 15 26.69 -1.68 -32.11
N ILE A 16 26.85 -0.41 -31.78
CA ILE A 16 26.04 0.26 -30.70
C ILE A 16 24.57 0.22 -31.06
N VAL A 17 24.20 0.56 -32.29
CA VAL A 17 22.80 0.53 -32.76
C VAL A 17 22.24 -0.89 -32.63
N GLN A 18 22.94 -1.90 -33.12
CA GLN A 18 22.49 -3.29 -33.05
C GLN A 18 22.26 -3.76 -31.61
N ILE A 19 23.18 -3.42 -30.70
CA ILE A 19 23.03 -3.75 -29.27
C ILE A 19 21.81 -3.03 -28.67
N LEU A 20 21.68 -1.72 -28.91
CA LEU A 20 20.59 -0.92 -28.35
C LEU A 20 19.22 -1.34 -28.90
N ASP A 21 19.14 -1.69 -30.20
CA ASP A 21 17.90 -2.19 -30.80
C ASP A 21 17.48 -3.51 -30.16
N THR A 22 18.42 -4.46 -29.99
CA THR A 22 18.16 -5.74 -29.31
C THR A 22 17.75 -5.52 -27.85
N PHE A 23 18.43 -4.64 -27.11
CA PHE A 23 18.04 -4.32 -25.73
C PHE A 23 16.68 -3.65 -25.63
N THR A 24 16.34 -2.78 -26.58
CA THR A 24 15.04 -2.11 -26.64
C THR A 24 13.93 -3.13 -26.82
N GLU A 25 14.09 -4.05 -27.78
CA GLU A 25 13.11 -5.11 -28.07
C GLU A 25 12.93 -6.04 -26.88
N LEU A 26 14.03 -6.60 -26.34
CA LEU A 26 13.98 -7.50 -25.17
C LEU A 26 13.40 -6.82 -23.91
N THR A 27 13.74 -5.56 -23.67
CA THR A 27 13.20 -4.84 -22.50
C THR A 27 11.72 -4.56 -22.67
N ALA A 28 11.28 -4.21 -23.89
CA ALA A 28 9.85 -4.00 -24.18
C ALA A 28 9.04 -5.29 -24.01
N GLU A 29 9.52 -6.42 -24.55
CA GLU A 29 8.89 -7.73 -24.43
C GLU A 29 8.79 -8.16 -22.95
N LEU A 30 9.92 -8.15 -22.22
CA LEU A 30 9.94 -8.53 -20.80
C LEU A 30 9.06 -7.62 -19.94
N THR A 31 9.05 -6.32 -20.21
CA THR A 31 8.19 -5.38 -19.47
C THR A 31 6.70 -5.64 -19.74
N ALA A 32 6.36 -5.99 -20.99
CA ALA A 32 4.98 -6.37 -21.34
C ALA A 32 4.53 -7.66 -20.64
N GLU A 33 5.40 -8.70 -20.63
CA GLU A 33 5.13 -9.95 -19.92
C GLU A 33 4.95 -9.74 -18.41
N LEU A 34 5.85 -9.00 -17.74
CA LEU A 34 5.74 -8.69 -16.31
C LEU A 34 4.50 -7.87 -15.98
N THR A 35 4.09 -6.96 -16.87
CA THR A 35 2.86 -6.17 -16.71
C THR A 35 1.61 -7.04 -16.85
N ALA A 36 1.61 -7.97 -17.79
CA ALA A 36 0.53 -8.94 -17.95
C ALA A 36 0.43 -9.87 -16.73
N GLU A 37 1.57 -10.37 -16.24
CA GLU A 37 1.64 -11.18 -15.02
C GLU A 37 1.12 -10.39 -13.81
N LEU A 38 1.54 -9.15 -13.62
CA LEU A 38 1.04 -8.28 -12.55
C LEU A 38 -0.49 -8.15 -12.61
N SER A 39 -1.06 -7.91 -13.79
CA SER A 39 -2.50 -7.82 -13.96
C SER A 39 -3.23 -9.12 -13.60
N MET A 40 -2.68 -10.27 -13.98
CA MET A 40 -3.24 -11.58 -13.60
C MET A 40 -3.16 -11.81 -12.09
N ARG A 41 -2.04 -11.48 -11.44
CA ARG A 41 -1.85 -11.64 -9.99
C ARG A 41 -2.74 -10.70 -9.19
N GLN A 42 -2.98 -9.48 -9.67
CA GLN A 42 -3.95 -8.56 -9.05
C GLN A 42 -5.37 -9.13 -9.06
N LYS A 43 -5.82 -9.73 -10.18
CA LYS A 43 -7.13 -10.41 -10.26
C LYS A 43 -7.19 -11.62 -9.32
N GLN A 44 -6.11 -12.39 -9.26
CA GLN A 44 -6.00 -13.55 -8.36
C GLN A 44 -6.03 -13.11 -6.89
N TYR A 45 -5.31 -12.05 -6.53
CA TYR A 45 -5.35 -11.45 -5.20
C TYR A 45 -6.77 -11.01 -4.82
N GLN A 46 -7.47 -10.29 -5.71
CA GLN A 46 -8.86 -9.88 -5.48
C GLN A 46 -9.76 -11.10 -5.23
N TYR A 47 -9.66 -12.13 -6.08
CA TYR A 47 -10.44 -13.34 -5.92
C TYR A 47 -10.21 -14.03 -4.58
N TYR A 48 -8.95 -14.27 -4.18
CA TYR A 48 -8.64 -14.92 -2.91
C TYR A 48 -9.03 -14.08 -1.70
N ARG A 49 -8.84 -12.75 -1.77
CA ARG A 49 -9.31 -11.84 -0.72
C ARG A 49 -10.81 -11.95 -0.54
N ASP A 50 -11.57 -11.84 -1.62
CA ASP A 50 -13.03 -11.86 -1.60
C ASP A 50 -13.56 -13.24 -1.16
N PHE A 51 -12.89 -14.32 -1.56
CA PHE A 51 -13.23 -15.68 -1.16
C PHE A 51 -12.93 -15.92 0.33
N LEU A 52 -11.69 -15.69 0.76
CA LEU A 52 -11.23 -16.02 2.12
C LEU A 52 -11.89 -15.15 3.21
N LEU A 53 -12.29 -13.93 2.88
CA LEU A 53 -12.96 -13.02 3.81
C LEU A 53 -14.49 -13.09 3.72
N SER A 54 -15.05 -13.92 2.84
CA SER A 54 -16.49 -14.08 2.72
C SER A 54 -17.09 -14.72 3.96
N GLU A 55 -18.28 -14.26 4.36
CA GLU A 55 -19.03 -14.85 5.46
C GLU A 55 -19.26 -16.36 5.24
N HIS A 56 -19.48 -16.76 3.99
CA HIS A 56 -19.68 -18.17 3.63
C HIS A 56 -18.48 -19.05 3.98
N GLU A 57 -17.27 -18.62 3.65
CA GLU A 57 -16.06 -19.41 3.95
C GLU A 57 -15.71 -19.36 5.44
N LEU A 58 -15.83 -18.19 6.06
CA LEU A 58 -15.59 -18.04 7.50
C LEU A 58 -16.59 -18.85 8.35
N ALA A 59 -17.83 -19.03 7.91
CA ALA A 59 -18.82 -19.83 8.61
C ALA A 59 -18.43 -21.33 8.68
N LYS A 60 -17.67 -21.84 7.71
CA LYS A 60 -17.21 -23.25 7.70
C LYS A 60 -16.24 -23.58 8.85
N VAL A 61 -15.49 -22.56 9.30
CA VAL A 61 -14.50 -22.70 10.37
C VAL A 61 -15.00 -22.12 11.70
N GLY A 62 -16.15 -21.44 11.68
CA GLY A 62 -16.73 -20.72 12.80
C GLY A 62 -16.09 -19.38 13.07
N PHE A 63 -16.88 -18.38 13.36
CA PHE A 63 -16.43 -17.04 13.74
C PHE A 63 -17.43 -16.37 14.68
N GLU A 64 -16.98 -15.29 15.35
CA GLU A 64 -17.83 -14.43 16.17
C GLU A 64 -17.85 -13.01 15.56
N TRP A 65 -19.05 -12.41 15.49
CA TRP A 65 -19.16 -10.99 15.15
C TRP A 65 -18.72 -10.12 16.32
N LYS A 66 -17.63 -9.38 16.15
CA LYS A 66 -17.15 -8.41 17.14
C LYS A 66 -17.09 -7.02 16.54
N SER A 67 -17.37 -6.01 17.34
CA SER A 67 -17.17 -4.62 16.92
C SER A 67 -15.72 -4.21 17.11
N LEU A 68 -15.24 -3.21 16.34
CA LEU A 68 -13.85 -2.78 16.40
C LEU A 68 -13.41 -2.35 17.80
N ASP A 69 -14.31 -1.74 18.61
CA ASP A 69 -14.02 -1.37 20.00
C ASP A 69 -13.84 -2.56 20.93
N GLN A 70 -14.34 -3.76 20.58
CA GLN A 70 -14.14 -4.98 21.35
C GLN A 70 -12.80 -5.67 21.08
N ILE A 71 -12.19 -5.42 19.92
CA ILE A 71 -10.99 -6.13 19.44
C ILE A 71 -9.76 -5.23 19.32
N SER A 72 -9.89 -3.93 19.48
CA SER A 72 -8.79 -2.98 19.35
C SER A 72 -8.80 -1.92 20.45
N GLU A 73 -7.64 -1.38 20.74
CA GLU A 73 -7.46 -0.19 21.55
C GLU A 73 -7.47 1.06 20.66
N ASN A 74 -8.36 2.00 20.93
CA ASN A 74 -8.47 3.24 20.18
C ASN A 74 -7.57 4.34 20.75
N LEU A 75 -6.49 4.66 20.04
CA LEU A 75 -5.48 5.64 20.43
C LEU A 75 -5.74 7.05 19.85
N ASN A 76 -6.92 7.32 19.31
CA ASN A 76 -7.28 8.64 18.76
C ASN A 76 -7.01 9.81 19.73
N PRO A 77 -7.17 9.69 21.05
CA PRO A 77 -6.88 10.80 21.97
C PRO A 77 -5.42 11.27 21.97
N MET A 78 -4.49 10.41 21.52
CA MET A 78 -3.06 10.71 21.45
C MET A 78 -2.67 11.47 20.17
N ARG A 79 -3.54 11.53 19.17
CA ARG A 79 -3.28 12.23 17.90
C ARG A 79 -3.09 13.72 18.09
N LYS A 80 -2.16 14.33 17.35
CA LYS A 80 -1.91 15.77 17.41
C LYS A 80 -1.72 16.34 15.98
N PRO A 81 -2.64 17.14 15.46
CA PRO A 81 -2.43 17.83 14.19
C PRO A 81 -1.39 18.95 14.38
N ILE A 82 -0.43 19.04 13.46
CA ILE A 82 0.53 20.13 13.37
C ILE A 82 0.23 20.90 12.09
N LYS A 83 0.04 22.22 12.19
CA LYS A 83 -0.12 23.11 11.02
C LYS A 83 1.14 23.04 10.15
N GLY A 84 1.00 23.01 8.82
CA GLY A 84 2.13 22.81 7.90
C GLY A 84 3.32 23.74 8.15
N GLY A 85 3.08 25.03 8.39
CA GLY A 85 4.14 26.01 8.69
C GLY A 85 4.83 25.87 10.06
N LEU A 86 4.34 24.98 10.93
CA LEU A 86 4.90 24.73 12.28
C LEU A 86 5.53 23.32 12.37
N ARG A 87 5.61 22.55 11.28
CA ARG A 87 6.25 21.26 11.26
C ARG A 87 7.77 21.43 11.16
N GLU A 88 8.50 20.98 12.18
CA GLU A 88 9.95 20.87 12.09
C GLU A 88 10.33 19.69 11.21
N PHE A 89 11.14 19.95 10.18
CA PHE A 89 11.60 18.92 9.24
C PHE A 89 12.42 17.83 9.94
N GLY A 90 12.20 16.56 9.53
CA GLY A 90 12.91 15.40 10.04
C GLY A 90 12.68 14.16 9.18
N ASN A 91 12.89 12.97 9.77
CA ASN A 91 12.78 11.68 9.08
C ASN A 91 11.59 10.81 9.58
N ILE A 92 10.80 11.32 10.53
CA ILE A 92 9.66 10.59 11.08
C ILE A 92 8.45 10.83 10.19
N PRO A 93 7.79 9.78 9.68
CA PRO A 93 6.62 9.93 8.83
C PRO A 93 5.45 10.56 9.60
N TYR A 94 4.84 11.58 8.98
CA TYR A 94 3.63 12.25 9.46
C TYR A 94 2.44 11.80 8.63
N TYR A 95 1.53 11.05 9.24
CA TYR A 95 0.41 10.41 8.58
C TYR A 95 -0.86 11.24 8.60
N GLY A 96 -1.56 11.22 7.46
CA GLY A 96 -2.93 11.70 7.29
C GLY A 96 -3.89 10.58 6.90
N ALA A 97 -5.04 10.94 6.33
CA ALA A 97 -6.11 10.01 5.96
C ALA A 97 -5.68 8.92 4.95
N SER A 98 -4.77 9.21 4.04
CA SER A 98 -4.41 8.32 2.92
C SER A 98 -2.91 7.98 2.88
N GLY A 99 -2.23 8.04 4.01
CA GLY A 99 -0.80 7.72 4.11
C GLY A 99 0.06 8.89 4.58
N VAL A 100 1.37 8.85 4.24
CA VAL A 100 2.35 9.87 4.61
C VAL A 100 2.07 11.17 3.86
N VAL A 101 1.91 12.26 4.59
CA VAL A 101 1.69 13.60 4.04
C VAL A 101 2.88 14.53 4.25
N ASP A 102 3.80 14.19 5.17
CA ASP A 102 5.00 14.96 5.48
C ASP A 102 6.01 14.13 6.29
N TYR A 103 7.19 14.70 6.55
CA TYR A 103 8.17 14.13 7.47
C TYR A 103 8.52 15.16 8.55
N VAL A 104 8.52 14.73 9.82
CA VAL A 104 8.73 15.58 11.00
C VAL A 104 9.87 15.07 11.87
N LYS A 105 10.34 15.91 12.78
CA LYS A 105 11.49 15.62 13.66
C LYS A 105 11.14 14.66 14.79
N ASP A 106 9.96 14.83 15.39
CA ASP A 106 9.53 14.08 16.58
C ASP A 106 8.42 13.08 16.24
N TYR A 107 8.15 12.16 17.16
CA TYR A 107 7.09 11.15 17.05
C TYR A 107 6.15 11.20 18.26
N ILE A 108 4.95 10.69 18.11
CA ILE A 108 3.97 10.48 19.17
C ILE A 108 3.61 9.02 19.37
N PHE A 109 3.95 8.17 18.40
CA PHE A 109 3.79 6.72 18.46
C PHE A 109 5.11 6.03 18.09
N ASP A 110 5.38 4.92 18.77
CA ASP A 110 6.48 3.99 18.46
C ASP A 110 5.92 2.58 18.69
N ASP A 111 5.10 2.10 17.75
CA ASP A 111 4.32 0.88 17.91
C ASP A 111 3.85 0.34 16.54
N ASP A 112 3.25 -0.84 16.58
CA ASP A 112 2.56 -1.46 15.45
C ASP A 112 1.07 -1.08 15.46
N LEU A 113 0.66 -0.26 14.52
CA LEU A 113 -0.67 0.36 14.50
C LEU A 113 -1.40 0.09 13.19
N LEU A 114 -2.73 0.09 13.23
CA LEU A 114 -3.60 0.21 12.09
C LEU A 114 -4.14 1.63 12.01
N LEU A 115 -3.83 2.32 10.92
CA LEU A 115 -4.42 3.61 10.60
C LEU A 115 -5.61 3.42 9.67
N ILE A 116 -6.69 4.15 9.94
CA ILE A 116 -7.93 4.07 9.14
C ILE A 116 -8.35 5.49 8.79
N SER A 117 -8.62 5.77 7.52
CA SER A 117 -9.08 7.08 7.05
C SER A 117 -10.30 7.56 7.86
N GLU A 118 -10.22 8.75 8.47
CA GLU A 118 -11.35 9.36 9.19
C GLU A 118 -12.21 10.21 8.24
N ASP A 119 -11.60 10.88 7.25
CA ASP A 119 -12.29 11.78 6.34
C ASP A 119 -11.63 11.82 4.95
N GLY A 120 -12.30 12.48 4.02
CA GLY A 120 -11.80 12.73 2.67
C GLY A 120 -12.49 11.91 1.57
N ALA A 121 -12.30 12.35 0.35
CA ALA A 121 -12.94 11.76 -0.83
C ALA A 121 -12.60 10.27 -1.04
N ASN A 122 -11.42 9.83 -0.59
CA ASN A 122 -10.99 8.44 -0.71
C ASN A 122 -11.88 7.45 0.05
N LEU A 123 -12.60 7.88 1.09
CA LEU A 123 -13.58 7.04 1.79
C LEU A 123 -14.64 6.46 0.84
N LEU A 124 -15.03 7.22 -0.18
CA LEU A 124 -15.99 6.82 -1.22
C LEU A 124 -15.31 6.32 -2.48
N ALA A 125 -14.25 7.01 -2.94
CA ALA A 125 -13.57 6.72 -4.19
C ALA A 125 -12.74 5.42 -4.15
N ARG A 126 -12.20 5.08 -2.97
CA ARG A 126 -11.38 3.87 -2.73
C ARG A 126 -10.21 3.67 -3.71
N ASN A 127 -9.61 4.76 -4.16
CA ASN A 127 -8.44 4.74 -5.04
C ASN A 127 -7.18 4.24 -4.32
N THR A 128 -7.12 4.41 -2.99
CA THR A 128 -6.09 3.89 -2.12
C THR A 128 -6.73 3.13 -0.94
N PRO A 129 -5.99 2.24 -0.25
CA PRO A 129 -6.51 1.56 0.93
C PRO A 129 -7.06 2.54 1.97
N ILE A 130 -8.20 2.19 2.57
CA ILE A 130 -8.82 2.96 3.67
C ILE A 130 -8.12 2.66 4.99
N ALA A 131 -7.68 1.42 5.17
CA ALA A 131 -6.94 0.94 6.33
C ALA A 131 -5.55 0.52 5.90
N PHE A 132 -4.52 0.89 6.66
CA PHE A 132 -3.13 0.55 6.39
C PHE A 132 -2.31 0.43 7.67
N SER A 133 -1.48 -0.61 7.75
CA SER A 133 -0.59 -0.84 8.87
C SER A 133 0.62 0.08 8.82
N VAL A 134 1.06 0.53 9.99
CA VAL A 134 2.31 1.27 10.19
C VAL A 134 3.06 0.68 11.37
N SER A 135 4.40 0.74 11.35
CA SER A 135 5.25 0.18 12.39
C SER A 135 6.34 1.18 12.79
N GLY A 136 6.68 1.19 14.07
CA GLY A 136 7.72 2.04 14.62
C GLY A 136 7.32 3.51 14.78
N LYS A 137 8.31 4.39 14.77
CA LYS A 137 8.14 5.81 15.08
C LYS A 137 7.33 6.53 14.03
N CYS A 138 6.22 7.16 14.44
CA CYS A 138 5.38 7.94 13.55
C CYS A 138 4.63 9.05 14.29
N TRP A 139 4.11 9.99 13.50
CA TRP A 139 3.19 11.03 13.94
C TRP A 139 1.89 10.91 13.15
N VAL A 140 0.76 10.96 13.82
CA VAL A 140 -0.56 10.85 13.16
C VAL A 140 -1.41 12.07 13.49
N ASN A 141 -1.99 12.67 12.45
CA ASN A 141 -2.92 13.79 12.58
C ASN A 141 -4.36 13.31 12.83
N ASN A 142 -5.31 14.24 12.88
CA ASN A 142 -6.73 13.97 13.16
C ASN A 142 -7.53 13.49 11.93
N HIS A 143 -6.89 13.24 10.79
CA HIS A 143 -7.54 12.73 9.58
C HIS A 143 -7.45 11.20 9.45
N ALA A 144 -6.74 10.54 10.35
CA ALA A 144 -6.70 9.08 10.44
C ALA A 144 -7.02 8.61 11.87
N HIS A 145 -7.85 7.59 12.01
CA HIS A 145 -8.00 6.85 13.25
C HIS A 145 -6.76 6.00 13.52
N VAL A 146 -6.45 5.79 14.80
CA VAL A 146 -5.30 5.00 15.26
C VAL A 146 -5.80 3.87 16.13
N LEU A 147 -5.64 2.64 15.67
CA LEU A 147 -6.02 1.44 16.41
C LEU A 147 -4.81 0.55 16.67
N LYS A 148 -4.74 -0.01 17.88
CA LYS A 148 -3.76 -1.00 18.29
C LYS A 148 -4.43 -2.35 18.51
N PHE A 149 -3.79 -3.44 18.07
CA PHE A 149 -4.23 -4.82 18.21
C PHE A 149 -3.24 -5.60 19.05
N LYS A 150 -3.64 -6.77 19.54
CA LYS A 150 -2.79 -7.61 20.39
C LYS A 150 -1.72 -8.34 19.59
N THR A 151 -2.05 -8.74 18.35
CA THR A 151 -1.14 -9.50 17.49
C THR A 151 -1.11 -8.90 16.07
N TYR A 152 -0.06 -9.29 15.33
CA TYR A 152 0.09 -8.96 13.91
C TYR A 152 -1.08 -9.49 13.09
N GLU A 153 -1.48 -10.75 13.33
CA GLU A 153 -2.52 -11.43 12.58
C GLU A 153 -3.89 -10.77 12.77
N GLU A 154 -4.24 -10.39 14.00
CA GLU A 154 -5.47 -9.65 14.28
C GLU A 154 -5.48 -8.31 13.52
N ARG A 155 -4.38 -7.55 13.58
CA ARG A 155 -4.23 -6.27 12.89
C ARG A 155 -4.38 -6.41 11.38
N ARG A 156 -3.62 -7.35 10.75
CA ARG A 156 -3.63 -7.56 9.31
C ARG A 156 -4.94 -8.14 8.82
N PHE A 157 -5.55 -9.07 9.56
CA PHE A 157 -6.87 -9.60 9.22
C PHE A 157 -7.93 -8.48 9.17
N VAL A 158 -7.96 -7.62 10.19
CA VAL A 158 -8.88 -6.47 10.23
C VAL A 158 -8.58 -5.47 9.11
N GLU A 159 -7.32 -5.21 8.80
CA GLU A 159 -6.92 -4.36 7.69
C GLU A 159 -7.45 -4.87 6.35
N PHE A 160 -7.24 -6.16 6.04
CA PHE A 160 -7.77 -6.78 4.82
C PHE A 160 -9.29 -6.73 4.79
N TYR A 161 -9.94 -7.03 5.90
CA TYR A 161 -11.40 -7.01 5.99
C TYR A 161 -11.99 -5.61 5.75
N LEU A 162 -11.45 -4.57 6.39
CA LEU A 162 -11.90 -3.18 6.20
C LEU A 162 -11.68 -2.67 4.77
N ASN A 163 -10.61 -3.10 4.12
CA ASN A 163 -10.34 -2.76 2.73
C ASN A 163 -11.22 -3.56 1.74
N HIS A 164 -11.81 -4.68 2.18
CA HIS A 164 -12.70 -5.51 1.39
C HIS A 164 -14.16 -5.06 1.45
N ILE A 165 -14.70 -4.78 2.65
CA ILE A 165 -16.12 -4.49 2.84
C ILE A 165 -16.55 -3.11 2.33
N ASP A 166 -17.86 -2.96 2.04
CA ASP A 166 -18.45 -1.65 1.80
C ASP A 166 -18.63 -0.87 3.12
N LEU A 167 -17.96 0.28 3.23
CA LEU A 167 -18.06 1.17 4.38
C LEU A 167 -19.09 2.29 4.22
N ASN A 168 -19.77 2.40 3.06
CA ASN A 168 -20.77 3.43 2.83
C ASN A 168 -21.84 3.54 3.95
N PRO A 169 -22.34 2.42 4.54
CA PRO A 169 -23.30 2.50 5.65
C PRO A 169 -22.78 3.20 6.91
N TYR A 170 -21.45 3.30 7.06
CA TYR A 170 -20.80 3.90 8.22
C TYR A 170 -20.27 5.32 7.94
N ILE A 171 -20.31 5.76 6.68
CA ILE A 171 -19.82 7.08 6.27
C ILE A 171 -20.95 8.10 6.37
N SER A 172 -20.69 9.25 6.96
CA SER A 172 -21.59 10.39 7.04
C SER A 172 -21.05 11.58 6.25
N GLY A 173 -21.93 12.51 5.85
CA GLY A 173 -21.54 13.75 5.17
C GLY A 173 -21.36 13.60 3.66
N ALA A 174 -22.34 14.06 2.87
CA ALA A 174 -22.29 13.95 1.39
C ALA A 174 -21.19 14.79 0.75
N ALA A 175 -20.97 16.02 1.24
CA ALA A 175 -19.95 16.94 0.68
C ALA A 175 -18.54 16.68 1.26
N GLN A 176 -18.46 16.21 2.49
CA GLN A 176 -17.23 15.83 3.16
C GLN A 176 -17.43 14.47 3.82
N PRO A 177 -17.14 13.38 3.11
CA PRO A 177 -17.28 12.03 3.64
C PRO A 177 -16.48 11.86 4.93
N LYS A 178 -17.12 11.33 5.97
CA LYS A 178 -16.49 11.14 7.27
C LYS A 178 -16.92 9.83 7.93
N LEU A 179 -15.93 9.03 8.30
CA LEU A 179 -16.05 7.88 9.17
C LEU A 179 -15.72 8.32 10.60
N ASN A 180 -16.74 8.78 11.36
CA ASN A 180 -16.51 9.23 12.73
C ASN A 180 -16.24 8.06 13.69
N LYS A 181 -15.66 8.36 14.88
CA LYS A 181 -15.31 7.35 15.89
C LYS A 181 -16.47 6.43 16.27
N LYS A 182 -17.70 6.96 16.40
CA LYS A 182 -18.86 6.16 16.78
C LYS A 182 -19.19 5.13 15.70
N ASN A 183 -19.21 5.56 14.45
CA ASN A 183 -19.47 4.69 13.30
C ASN A 183 -18.35 3.68 13.13
N LEU A 184 -17.09 4.11 13.22
CA LEU A 184 -15.93 3.20 13.18
C LEU A 184 -16.06 2.09 14.23
N ASN A 185 -16.32 2.45 15.48
CA ASN A 185 -16.45 1.50 16.58
C ASN A 185 -17.61 0.50 16.39
N SER A 186 -18.66 0.89 15.65
CA SER A 186 -19.81 0.03 15.39
C SER A 186 -19.63 -0.97 14.25
N ILE A 187 -18.55 -0.86 13.47
CA ILE A 187 -18.26 -1.80 12.39
C ILE A 187 -18.09 -3.21 12.97
N LYS A 188 -18.84 -4.15 12.43
CA LYS A 188 -18.76 -5.56 12.81
C LYS A 188 -17.77 -6.30 11.93
N ILE A 189 -16.87 -7.03 12.57
CA ILE A 189 -15.85 -7.85 11.93
C ILE A 189 -16.12 -9.31 12.31
N PRO A 190 -16.15 -10.25 11.36
CA PRO A 190 -16.23 -11.67 11.67
C PRO A 190 -14.84 -12.14 12.12
N ILE A 191 -14.71 -12.54 13.35
CA ILE A 191 -13.43 -12.94 13.95
C ILE A 191 -13.37 -14.47 14.06
N PRO A 192 -12.69 -15.16 13.13
CA PRO A 192 -12.43 -16.59 13.23
C PRO A 192 -11.33 -16.88 14.27
N PRO A 193 -11.09 -18.14 14.62
CA PRO A 193 -9.96 -18.54 15.48
C PRO A 193 -8.63 -17.96 14.99
N LEU A 194 -7.72 -17.63 15.90
CA LEU A 194 -6.45 -16.97 15.57
C LEU A 194 -5.61 -17.76 14.56
N SER A 195 -5.64 -19.10 14.63
CA SER A 195 -4.97 -19.98 13.66
C SER A 195 -5.50 -19.80 12.23
N VAL A 196 -6.80 -19.55 12.08
CA VAL A 196 -7.42 -19.28 10.77
C VAL A 196 -7.06 -17.86 10.30
N GLN A 197 -7.08 -16.87 11.20
CA GLN A 197 -6.59 -15.52 10.88
C GLN A 197 -5.16 -15.57 10.36
N SER A 198 -4.26 -16.29 11.05
CA SER A 198 -2.86 -16.47 10.62
C SER A 198 -2.73 -17.06 9.21
N GLN A 199 -3.53 -18.08 8.89
CA GLN A 199 -3.52 -18.70 7.55
C GLN A 199 -4.01 -17.72 6.47
N ILE A 200 -5.10 -17.03 6.71
CA ILE A 200 -5.65 -16.03 5.77
C ILE A 200 -4.64 -14.90 5.56
N VAL A 201 -4.08 -14.36 6.65
CA VAL A 201 -3.10 -13.28 6.60
C VAL A 201 -1.86 -13.71 5.83
N ALA A 202 -1.30 -14.90 6.08
CA ALA A 202 -0.12 -15.40 5.36
C ALA A 202 -0.35 -15.49 3.84
N ILE A 203 -1.52 -15.94 3.42
CA ILE A 203 -1.89 -16.00 1.99
C ILE A 203 -2.00 -14.58 1.42
N LEU A 204 -2.77 -13.71 2.08
CA LEU A 204 -3.04 -12.36 1.57
C LEU A 204 -1.79 -11.46 1.61
N ASP A 205 -0.93 -11.58 2.63
CA ASP A 205 0.36 -10.87 2.70
C ASP A 205 1.29 -11.26 1.55
N THR A 206 1.30 -12.57 1.18
CA THR A 206 2.10 -13.03 0.03
C THR A 206 1.62 -12.37 -1.26
N PHE A 207 0.31 -12.33 -1.50
CA PHE A 207 -0.24 -11.65 -2.67
C PHE A 207 -0.03 -10.14 -2.62
N ASP A 208 -0.25 -9.51 -1.47
CA ASP A 208 -0.07 -8.07 -1.27
C ASP A 208 1.37 -7.65 -1.59
N THR A 209 2.35 -8.41 -1.08
CA THR A 209 3.76 -8.19 -1.40
C THR A 209 4.02 -8.35 -2.90
N LEU A 210 3.51 -9.41 -3.51
CA LEU A 210 3.74 -9.70 -4.93
C LEU A 210 3.20 -8.61 -5.86
N VAL A 211 2.01 -8.06 -5.56
CA VAL A 211 1.30 -7.15 -6.47
C VAL A 211 1.45 -5.67 -6.14
N ASN A 212 1.75 -5.32 -4.89
CA ASN A 212 1.77 -3.92 -4.43
C ASN A 212 3.15 -3.46 -3.92
N SER A 213 4.05 -4.38 -3.53
CA SER A 213 5.35 -3.97 -3.00
C SER A 213 6.23 -3.34 -4.08
N ILE A 214 6.71 -2.12 -3.78
CA ILE A 214 7.71 -1.40 -4.59
C ILE A 214 9.15 -1.78 -4.21
N SER A 215 9.35 -2.62 -3.21
CA SER A 215 10.66 -3.12 -2.76
C SER A 215 10.93 -4.56 -3.15
N ASP A 216 9.90 -5.41 -3.24
CA ASP A 216 10.08 -6.87 -3.39
C ASP A 216 9.11 -7.54 -4.39
N GLY A 217 8.14 -6.82 -4.94
CA GLY A 217 7.11 -7.37 -5.81
C GLY A 217 7.37 -7.19 -7.31
N LEU A 218 6.38 -7.60 -8.13
CA LEU A 218 6.40 -7.40 -9.57
C LEU A 218 6.56 -5.93 -10.00
N PRO A 219 5.98 -4.94 -9.30
CA PRO A 219 6.24 -3.52 -9.62
C PRO A 219 7.72 -3.16 -9.52
N LYS A 220 8.43 -3.72 -8.54
CA LYS A 220 9.88 -3.52 -8.37
C LYS A 220 10.68 -4.14 -9.52
N GLU A 221 10.31 -5.35 -9.92
CA GLU A 221 10.99 -6.05 -11.02
C GLU A 221 10.85 -5.26 -12.33
N ILE A 222 9.67 -4.77 -12.66
CA ILE A 222 9.42 -3.92 -13.82
C ILE A 222 10.33 -2.68 -13.78
N GLN A 223 10.38 -1.99 -12.64
CA GLN A 223 11.24 -0.81 -12.46
C GLN A 223 12.74 -1.13 -12.64
N LEU A 224 13.19 -2.28 -12.13
CA LEU A 224 14.58 -2.69 -12.25
C LEU A 224 14.97 -2.98 -13.70
N ARG A 225 14.10 -3.59 -14.50
CA ARG A 225 14.36 -3.84 -15.93
C ARG A 225 14.48 -2.55 -16.72
N GLN A 226 13.62 -1.57 -16.45
CA GLN A 226 13.73 -0.24 -17.06
C GLN A 226 15.05 0.46 -16.71
N LYS A 227 15.43 0.45 -15.42
CA LYS A 227 16.71 1.04 -14.97
C LYS A 227 17.93 0.32 -15.54
N GLN A 228 17.86 -0.99 -15.71
CA GLN A 228 18.92 -1.77 -16.34
C GLN A 228 19.12 -1.34 -17.80
N TYR A 229 18.04 -1.16 -18.55
CA TYR A 229 18.10 -0.65 -19.92
C TYR A 229 18.72 0.75 -19.97
N GLU A 230 18.27 1.68 -19.12
CA GLU A 230 18.79 3.05 -19.06
C GLU A 230 20.29 3.06 -18.75
N TYR A 231 20.76 2.26 -17.79
CA TYR A 231 22.16 2.14 -17.44
C TYR A 231 23.02 1.68 -18.64
N TYR A 232 22.62 0.62 -19.34
CA TYR A 232 23.40 0.13 -20.50
C TYR A 232 23.36 1.10 -21.68
N ARG A 233 22.23 1.78 -21.88
CA ARG A 233 22.12 2.84 -22.89
C ARG A 233 23.09 3.99 -22.62
N GLU A 234 23.16 4.46 -21.40
CA GLU A 234 24.09 5.53 -20.99
C GLU A 234 25.55 5.06 -21.15
N LEU A 235 25.87 3.84 -20.73
CA LEU A 235 27.21 3.27 -20.85
C LEU A 235 27.68 3.18 -22.32
N LEU A 236 26.82 2.73 -23.23
CA LEU A 236 27.12 2.57 -24.64
C LEU A 236 27.24 3.91 -25.40
N LEU A 237 26.60 4.97 -24.88
CA LEU A 237 26.65 6.31 -25.50
C LEU A 237 27.65 7.25 -24.81
N ALA A 238 28.36 6.80 -23.78
CA ALA A 238 29.40 7.57 -23.07
C ALA A 238 30.75 7.38 -23.83
N PHE A 239 31.06 8.29 -24.75
CA PHE A 239 32.34 8.32 -25.46
C PHE A 239 33.18 9.53 -25.05
#